data_fcd9898a519b81dbf5722c805fc75b43
#
_entry.id   fcd9898a519b81dbf5722c805fc75b43
#
_cell.length_a   1.000
_cell.length_b   1.000
_cell.length_c   1.000
_cell.angle_alpha   90.00
_cell.angle_beta   90.00
_cell.angle_gamma   90.00
#
_symmetry.space_group_name_H-M   'P 1'
#
loop_
_entity.id
_entity.type
_entity.pdbx_description
1 polymer ?
#
loop_
_entity_poly.entity_id
_entity_poly.type
_entity_poly.pdbx_seq_one_letter_code
_entity_poly.pdbx_strand_id
1 'polypeptide(L)'
;MLGILCLSAYVIYRFRRRHLSLDDSIEDFLQNHRNLQPIRYSYSEIKKITNGFKDKLGQGGFGSVYKGKLRSGCIVAVKMLVMSKTNGQDFINEVATIGRIHHVNVVRLIGFCVEGPKWALIYDFMPNGSLDKYIFPERKNFVPLSWEILYKIALGVGRGIEYLHQGCDMQILHFDIKPHNILLDKTFAPKVSDFGLAKLYSANQSIVSLTAARGTLGYIAPELFYKNIGGVSYKADVYSFGMLLMEMVGKKRYVNAHKDDSSEMYFPSWIYDRINKGEDMEMGDATEDEKKCVRKMVIVALWCIQMKPTDRPSMSKALEMLEGDIELLKMPPKPTLYSQNMSIEDHGNNPNGIPASSCNAMITISLDGR
;
A
#
# COMPACT_ATOMS: atom_id res chain seq x y z
N MET A 1 -11.51 48.00 12.07
CA MET A 1 -11.54 47.71 10.62
C MET A 1 -10.15 47.52 10.02
N LEU A 2 -9.17 48.41 10.30
CA LEU A 2 -7.80 48.32 9.75
C LEU A 2 -7.09 47.03 10.15
N GLY A 3 -7.23 46.53 11.41
CA GLY A 3 -6.58 45.31 11.89
C GLY A 3 -7.06 44.03 11.21
N ILE A 4 -8.34 43.96 10.85
CA ILE A 4 -8.92 42.81 10.13
C ILE A 4 -8.39 42.76 8.69
N LEU A 5 -8.26 43.95 8.05
CA LEU A 5 -7.66 44.03 6.71
C LEU A 5 -6.19 43.67 6.70
N CYS A 6 -5.40 44.03 7.69
CA CYS A 6 -4.01 43.65 7.83
C CYS A 6 -3.86 42.13 8.09
N LEU A 7 -4.73 41.56 8.92
CA LEU A 7 -4.70 40.10 9.20
C LEU A 7 -5.08 39.31 7.96
N SER A 8 -6.12 39.72 7.24
CA SER A 8 -6.52 39.05 5.98
C SER A 8 -5.44 39.17 4.90
N ALA A 9 -4.85 40.36 4.74
CA ALA A 9 -3.72 40.56 3.82
C ALA A 9 -2.50 39.70 4.19
N TYR A 10 -2.17 39.57 5.49
CA TYR A 10 -1.09 38.73 5.98
C TYR A 10 -1.37 37.24 5.74
N VAL A 11 -2.61 36.79 5.99
CA VAL A 11 -3.03 35.39 5.73
C VAL A 11 -2.96 35.08 4.24
N ILE A 12 -3.47 35.99 3.39
CA ILE A 12 -3.41 35.86 1.93
C ILE A 12 -1.97 35.85 1.45
N TYR A 13 -1.11 36.76 1.97
CA TYR A 13 0.31 36.80 1.64
C TYR A 13 1.04 35.51 2.02
N ARG A 14 0.79 35.01 3.25
CA ARG A 14 1.40 33.76 3.75
C ARG A 14 0.91 32.53 2.98
N PHE A 15 -0.36 32.51 2.60
CA PHE A 15 -0.95 31.47 1.77
C PHE A 15 -0.33 31.49 0.36
N ARG A 16 -0.26 32.66 -0.30
CA ARG A 16 0.39 32.82 -1.60
C ARG A 16 1.86 32.44 -1.59
N ARG A 17 2.61 32.85 -0.57
CA ARG A 17 4.02 32.53 -0.44
C ARG A 17 4.28 31.03 -0.27
N ARG A 18 3.41 30.32 0.47
CA ARG A 18 3.49 28.86 0.57
C ARG A 18 3.20 28.17 -0.76
N HIS A 19 2.20 28.65 -1.49
CA HIS A 19 1.86 28.08 -2.79
C HIS A 19 2.96 28.33 -3.83
N LEU A 20 3.50 29.55 -3.91
CA LEU A 20 4.60 29.88 -4.81
C LEU A 20 5.83 28.99 -4.53
N SER A 21 6.23 28.83 -3.26
CA SER A 21 7.39 28.02 -2.92
C SER A 21 7.20 26.53 -3.23
N LEU A 22 5.97 26.04 -3.24
CA LEU A 22 5.64 24.66 -3.56
C LEU A 22 5.61 24.44 -5.08
N ASP A 23 5.00 25.35 -5.81
CA ASP A 23 5.01 25.34 -7.28
C ASP A 23 6.43 25.45 -7.81
N ASP A 24 7.27 26.32 -7.23
CA ASP A 24 8.69 26.47 -7.56
C ASP A 24 9.47 25.15 -7.29
N SER A 25 9.23 24.49 -6.16
CA SER A 25 9.89 23.22 -5.82
C SER A 25 9.51 22.10 -6.78
N ILE A 26 8.25 22.04 -7.21
CA ILE A 26 7.77 21.05 -8.18
C ILE A 26 8.35 21.36 -9.57
N GLU A 27 8.37 22.63 -9.98
CA GLU A 27 8.90 23.02 -11.27
C GLU A 27 10.41 22.75 -11.34
N ASP A 28 11.18 23.05 -10.27
CA ASP A 28 12.60 22.71 -10.14
C ASP A 28 12.80 21.18 -10.24
N PHE A 29 11.97 20.38 -9.56
CA PHE A 29 12.01 18.94 -9.68
C PHE A 29 11.79 18.48 -11.12
N LEU A 30 10.74 18.98 -11.78
CA LEU A 30 10.39 18.61 -13.16
C LEU A 30 11.45 19.08 -14.16
N GLN A 31 12.08 20.24 -13.97
CA GLN A 31 13.16 20.74 -14.80
C GLN A 31 14.44 19.92 -14.67
N ASN A 32 14.79 19.53 -13.44
CA ASN A 32 15.97 18.72 -13.17
C ASN A 32 15.81 17.26 -13.66
N HIS A 33 14.58 16.80 -13.87
CA HIS A 33 14.24 15.44 -14.29
C HIS A 33 13.55 15.41 -15.67
N ARG A 34 14.01 16.20 -16.63
CA ARG A 34 13.44 16.29 -18.01
C ARG A 34 13.36 14.98 -18.77
N ASN A 35 14.09 13.95 -18.34
CA ASN A 35 14.07 12.61 -18.93
C ASN A 35 12.96 11.70 -18.36
N LEU A 36 12.08 12.23 -17.50
CA LEU A 36 10.87 11.50 -17.08
C LEU A 36 9.97 11.28 -18.29
N GLN A 37 9.57 10.03 -18.51
CA GLN A 37 8.69 9.62 -19.61
C GLN A 37 7.23 10.10 -19.52
N PRO A 38 6.66 10.43 -18.31
CA PRO A 38 5.28 10.87 -18.21
C PRO A 38 5.06 12.20 -18.94
N ILE A 39 4.00 12.24 -19.74
CA ILE A 39 3.62 13.42 -20.55
C ILE A 39 3.00 14.48 -19.62
N ARG A 40 3.41 15.75 -19.78
CA ARG A 40 2.76 16.87 -19.07
C ARG A 40 1.50 17.30 -19.85
N TYR A 41 0.36 17.29 -19.19
CA TYR A 41 -0.93 17.75 -19.71
C TYR A 41 -1.36 19.06 -19.07
N SER A 42 -2.04 19.91 -19.83
CA SER A 42 -2.74 21.07 -19.30
C SER A 42 -4.04 20.67 -18.61
N TYR A 43 -4.53 21.49 -17.68
CA TYR A 43 -5.83 21.23 -17.02
C TYR A 43 -7.00 21.22 -18.03
N SER A 44 -6.92 22.04 -19.08
CA SER A 44 -7.90 22.05 -20.17
C SER A 44 -7.96 20.71 -20.92
N GLU A 45 -6.81 20.07 -21.11
CA GLU A 45 -6.73 18.72 -21.70
C GLU A 45 -7.27 17.66 -20.74
N ILE A 46 -6.96 17.75 -19.44
CA ILE A 46 -7.55 16.88 -18.42
C ILE A 46 -9.07 16.93 -18.44
N LYS A 47 -9.64 18.16 -18.51
CA LYS A 47 -11.09 18.35 -18.60
C LYS A 47 -11.68 17.73 -19.88
N LYS A 48 -10.98 17.81 -21.01
CA LYS A 48 -11.39 17.17 -22.27
C LYS A 48 -11.30 15.64 -22.19
N ILE A 49 -10.18 15.11 -21.68
CA ILE A 49 -9.91 13.68 -21.51
C ILE A 49 -11.01 13.04 -20.67
N THR A 50 -11.43 13.69 -19.57
CA THR A 50 -12.44 13.21 -18.61
C THR A 50 -13.87 13.56 -19.00
N ASN A 51 -14.09 14.18 -20.16
CA ASN A 51 -15.40 14.72 -20.56
C ASN A 51 -16.05 15.57 -19.47
N GLY A 52 -15.29 16.52 -18.91
CA GLY A 52 -15.73 17.38 -17.82
C GLY A 52 -15.92 16.65 -16.48
N PHE A 53 -15.11 15.61 -16.20
CA PHE A 53 -15.17 14.81 -14.97
C PHE A 53 -16.48 14.03 -14.80
N LYS A 54 -17.06 13.56 -15.91
CA LYS A 54 -18.37 12.91 -15.94
C LYS A 54 -18.37 11.55 -15.24
N ASP A 55 -17.43 10.68 -15.58
CA ASP A 55 -17.42 9.29 -15.15
C ASP A 55 -16.47 9.10 -13.96
N LYS A 56 -17.01 9.26 -12.74
CA LYS A 56 -16.24 9.06 -11.51
C LYS A 56 -16.08 7.56 -11.22
N LEU A 57 -14.83 7.10 -11.07
CA LEU A 57 -14.46 5.72 -10.75
C LEU A 57 -14.38 5.46 -9.25
N GLY A 58 -13.96 6.47 -8.49
CA GLY A 58 -13.81 6.37 -7.04
C GLY A 58 -13.40 7.68 -6.39
N GLN A 59 -13.40 7.67 -5.06
CA GLN A 59 -12.93 8.78 -4.23
C GLN A 59 -12.22 8.20 -3.03
N GLY A 60 -11.03 8.71 -2.71
CA GLY A 60 -10.25 8.34 -1.54
C GLY A 60 -9.70 9.56 -0.81
N GLY A 61 -8.88 9.32 0.21
CA GLY A 61 -8.26 10.36 1.03
C GLY A 61 -7.42 11.36 0.22
N PHE A 62 -6.83 10.92 -0.88
CA PHE A 62 -5.94 11.72 -1.73
C PHE A 62 -6.65 12.42 -2.90
N GLY A 63 -7.94 12.16 -3.13
CA GLY A 63 -8.68 12.82 -4.21
C GLY A 63 -9.73 11.94 -4.90
N SER A 64 -10.19 12.38 -6.07
CA SER A 64 -11.19 11.68 -6.89
C SER A 64 -10.56 11.12 -8.16
N VAL A 65 -10.96 9.92 -8.55
CA VAL A 65 -10.49 9.26 -9.79
C VAL A 65 -11.61 9.26 -10.81
N TYR A 66 -11.29 9.64 -12.05
CA TYR A 66 -12.24 9.71 -13.17
C TYR A 66 -11.76 8.86 -14.34
N LYS A 67 -12.70 8.25 -15.07
CA LYS A 67 -12.42 7.61 -16.33
C LYS A 67 -12.21 8.68 -17.42
N GLY A 68 -11.21 8.47 -18.25
CA GLY A 68 -10.90 9.36 -19.34
C GLY A 68 -10.57 8.60 -20.62
N LYS A 69 -10.49 9.34 -21.75
CA LYS A 69 -10.09 8.80 -23.05
C LYS A 69 -9.11 9.76 -23.71
N LEU A 70 -7.92 9.26 -24.02
CA LEU A 70 -6.91 10.02 -24.76
C LEU A 70 -7.30 10.19 -26.23
N ARG A 71 -6.66 11.13 -26.93
CA ARG A 71 -6.84 11.34 -28.38
C ARG A 71 -6.49 10.08 -29.19
N SER A 72 -5.57 9.26 -28.70
CA SER A 72 -5.21 7.96 -29.30
C SER A 72 -6.32 6.90 -29.20
N GLY A 73 -7.40 7.18 -28.46
CA GLY A 73 -8.46 6.23 -28.16
C GLY A 73 -8.25 5.40 -26.90
N CYS A 74 -7.05 5.43 -26.29
CA CYS A 74 -6.74 4.71 -25.06
C CYS A 74 -7.59 5.21 -23.89
N ILE A 75 -8.15 4.27 -23.11
CA ILE A 75 -8.88 4.58 -21.90
C ILE A 75 -7.88 4.72 -20.75
N VAL A 76 -8.08 5.73 -19.92
CA VAL A 76 -7.19 6.10 -18.81
C VAL A 76 -7.98 6.34 -17.52
N ALA A 77 -7.28 6.26 -16.39
CA ALA A 77 -7.76 6.71 -15.09
C ALA A 77 -7.05 8.03 -14.72
N VAL A 78 -7.82 9.05 -14.39
CA VAL A 78 -7.30 10.38 -14.01
C VAL A 78 -7.58 10.62 -12.54
N LYS A 79 -6.52 10.61 -11.71
CA LYS A 79 -6.56 10.89 -10.26
C LYS A 79 -6.36 12.40 -10.07
N MET A 80 -7.43 13.10 -9.67
CA MET A 80 -7.38 14.51 -9.29
C MET A 80 -6.98 14.63 -7.83
N LEU A 81 -5.89 15.32 -7.52
CA LEU A 81 -5.38 15.47 -6.16
C LEU A 81 -5.99 16.70 -5.46
N VAL A 82 -6.24 16.58 -4.16
CA VAL A 82 -6.75 17.66 -3.31
C VAL A 82 -5.60 18.30 -2.54
N MET A 83 -5.19 19.50 -2.94
CA MET A 83 -4.05 20.23 -2.36
C MET A 83 -4.17 20.52 -0.86
N SER A 84 -5.38 20.60 -0.29
CA SER A 84 -5.56 20.89 1.13
C SER A 84 -5.10 19.76 2.05
N LYS A 85 -4.94 18.54 1.54
CA LYS A 85 -4.57 17.35 2.30
C LYS A 85 -3.11 16.92 2.08
N THR A 86 -2.48 17.39 1.01
CA THR A 86 -1.13 16.99 0.63
C THR A 86 -0.22 18.20 0.50
N ASN A 87 0.96 18.15 1.10
CA ASN A 87 1.97 19.22 0.95
C ASN A 87 2.68 19.15 -0.42
N GLY A 88 2.06 18.60 -1.47
CA GLY A 88 2.67 18.34 -2.77
C GLY A 88 3.71 17.20 -2.75
N GLN A 89 4.14 16.76 -1.58
CA GLN A 89 5.15 15.72 -1.44
C GLN A 89 4.65 14.37 -1.98
N ASP A 90 3.36 14.06 -1.79
CA ASP A 90 2.76 12.82 -2.29
C ASP A 90 2.75 12.80 -3.83
N PHE A 91 2.48 13.96 -4.46
CA PHE A 91 2.58 14.11 -5.92
C PHE A 91 4.02 13.91 -6.40
N ILE A 92 4.99 14.59 -5.76
CA ILE A 92 6.42 14.46 -6.10
C ILE A 92 6.87 13.00 -5.92
N ASN A 93 6.52 12.39 -4.79
CA ASN A 93 6.85 10.98 -4.51
C ASN A 93 6.28 10.07 -5.60
N GLU A 94 5.00 10.26 -5.97
CA GLU A 94 4.33 9.41 -6.95
C GLU A 94 4.95 9.59 -8.36
N VAL A 95 5.22 10.83 -8.80
CA VAL A 95 5.85 11.08 -10.10
C VAL A 95 7.31 10.64 -10.11
N ALA A 96 8.08 10.92 -9.07
CA ALA A 96 9.49 10.55 -8.97
C ALA A 96 9.68 9.03 -8.95
N THR A 97 8.78 8.33 -8.26
CA THR A 97 8.85 6.88 -8.08
C THR A 97 8.38 6.15 -9.32
N ILE A 98 7.12 6.41 -9.75
CA ILE A 98 6.48 5.59 -10.78
C ILE A 98 6.76 6.09 -12.21
N GLY A 99 7.19 7.34 -12.38
CA GLY A 99 7.46 7.92 -13.69
C GLY A 99 8.57 7.22 -14.49
N ARG A 100 9.40 6.39 -13.84
CA ARG A 100 10.49 5.61 -14.47
C ARG A 100 10.27 4.10 -14.43
N ILE A 101 9.16 3.65 -13.84
CA ILE A 101 8.90 2.23 -13.65
C ILE A 101 8.12 1.66 -14.83
N HIS A 102 8.64 0.58 -15.40
CA HIS A 102 7.97 -0.23 -16.42
C HIS A 102 8.02 -1.71 -16.01
N HIS A 103 6.96 -2.17 -15.34
CA HIS A 103 6.84 -3.56 -14.95
C HIS A 103 5.40 -4.06 -15.14
N VAL A 104 5.25 -5.32 -15.56
CA VAL A 104 3.93 -5.92 -15.88
C VAL A 104 2.98 -5.95 -14.69
N ASN A 105 3.48 -5.95 -13.45
CA ASN A 105 2.68 -5.96 -12.23
C ASN A 105 2.71 -4.62 -11.46
N VAL A 106 3.09 -3.53 -12.11
CA VAL A 106 3.00 -2.17 -11.58
C VAL A 106 2.16 -1.32 -12.51
N VAL A 107 1.31 -0.45 -11.96
CA VAL A 107 0.50 0.46 -12.76
C VAL A 107 1.40 1.48 -13.46
N ARG A 108 1.13 1.76 -14.74
CA ARG A 108 1.92 2.72 -15.52
C ARG A 108 1.37 4.12 -15.39
N LEU A 109 2.23 5.08 -15.06
CA LEU A 109 1.95 6.50 -15.15
C LEU A 109 2.14 6.96 -16.60
N ILE A 110 1.08 7.45 -17.23
CA ILE A 110 1.10 7.97 -18.61
C ILE A 110 1.49 9.43 -18.62
N GLY A 111 1.00 10.20 -17.65
CA GLY A 111 1.25 11.63 -17.59
C GLY A 111 0.74 12.27 -16.32
N PHE A 112 0.96 13.57 -16.23
CA PHE A 112 0.55 14.38 -15.09
C PHE A 112 0.12 15.79 -15.53
N CYS A 113 -0.61 16.48 -14.65
CA CYS A 113 -0.95 17.89 -14.77
C CYS A 113 -0.55 18.63 -13.50
N VAL A 114 0.13 19.78 -13.68
CA VAL A 114 0.43 20.73 -12.61
C VAL A 114 0.16 22.12 -13.15
N GLU A 115 -0.96 22.71 -12.78
CA GLU A 115 -1.36 24.09 -13.11
C GLU A 115 -1.96 24.76 -11.88
N GLY A 116 -1.18 25.57 -11.16
CA GLY A 116 -1.58 26.19 -9.91
C GLY A 116 -2.19 25.16 -8.95
N PRO A 117 -3.43 25.33 -8.47
CA PRO A 117 -4.05 24.37 -7.53
C PRO A 117 -4.60 23.10 -8.21
N LYS A 118 -4.39 22.92 -9.52
CA LYS A 118 -4.96 21.81 -10.30
C LYS A 118 -3.89 20.77 -10.58
N TRP A 119 -3.88 19.68 -9.81
CA TRP A 119 -2.94 18.58 -9.95
C TRP A 119 -3.67 17.31 -10.31
N ALA A 120 -3.12 16.57 -11.26
CA ALA A 120 -3.66 15.29 -11.69
C ALA A 120 -2.57 14.32 -12.09
N LEU A 121 -2.84 13.04 -11.92
CA LEU A 121 -2.02 11.93 -12.39
C LEU A 121 -2.86 11.06 -13.34
N ILE A 122 -2.29 10.66 -14.47
CA ILE A 122 -2.96 9.90 -15.51
C ILE A 122 -2.33 8.53 -15.61
N TYR A 123 -3.13 7.48 -15.42
CA TYR A 123 -2.70 6.08 -15.41
C TYR A 123 -3.41 5.26 -16.47
N ASP A 124 -2.85 4.09 -16.79
CA ASP A 124 -3.59 3.06 -17.53
C ASP A 124 -4.88 2.70 -16.76
N PHE A 125 -5.98 2.54 -17.50
CA PHE A 125 -7.26 2.16 -16.91
C PHE A 125 -7.30 0.65 -16.64
N MET A 126 -7.70 0.28 -15.41
CA MET A 126 -7.85 -1.10 -14.97
C MET A 126 -9.34 -1.47 -14.90
N PRO A 127 -9.86 -2.21 -15.90
CA PRO A 127 -11.31 -2.41 -16.04
C PRO A 127 -11.93 -3.24 -14.94
N ASN A 128 -11.18 -4.15 -14.31
CA ASN A 128 -11.67 -4.97 -13.20
C ASN A 128 -11.55 -4.27 -11.84
N GLY A 129 -11.01 -3.03 -11.79
CA GLY A 129 -10.89 -2.24 -10.56
C GLY A 129 -9.91 -2.85 -9.56
N SER A 130 -10.17 -2.68 -8.27
CA SER A 130 -9.29 -3.09 -7.18
C SER A 130 -9.68 -4.44 -6.58
N LEU A 131 -8.68 -5.16 -6.05
CA LEU A 131 -8.81 -6.53 -5.50
C LEU A 131 -9.78 -6.61 -4.31
N ASP A 132 -9.90 -5.55 -3.49
CA ASP A 132 -10.84 -5.50 -2.36
C ASP A 132 -12.27 -5.86 -2.77
N LYS A 133 -12.68 -5.54 -3.99
CA LYS A 133 -14.01 -5.83 -4.52
C LYS A 133 -14.29 -7.33 -4.66
N TYR A 134 -13.24 -8.15 -4.68
CA TYR A 134 -13.30 -9.60 -4.91
C TYR A 134 -12.98 -10.44 -3.68
N ILE A 135 -12.44 -9.83 -2.63
CA ILE A 135 -12.10 -10.53 -1.39
C ILE A 135 -13.04 -10.17 -0.23
N PHE A 136 -13.73 -9.01 -0.30
CA PHE A 136 -14.72 -8.61 0.71
C PHE A 136 -16.15 -8.77 0.16
N PRO A 137 -16.95 -9.72 0.67
CA PRO A 137 -18.23 -10.14 0.06
C PRO A 137 -19.42 -9.22 0.36
N GLU A 138 -19.24 -8.04 0.92
CA GLU A 138 -20.31 -7.13 1.35
C GLU A 138 -21.20 -6.57 0.23
N ARG A 139 -20.94 -6.90 -1.05
CA ARG A 139 -21.69 -6.37 -2.20
C ARG A 139 -22.64 -7.42 -2.78
N LYS A 140 -23.90 -7.02 -3.03
CA LYS A 140 -25.01 -7.86 -3.54
C LYS A 140 -24.75 -8.62 -4.85
N ASN A 141 -23.69 -8.27 -5.60
CA ASN A 141 -23.32 -8.91 -6.88
C ASN A 141 -21.88 -9.44 -6.86
N PHE A 142 -21.44 -9.95 -5.73
CA PHE A 142 -20.10 -10.48 -5.58
C PHE A 142 -19.94 -11.80 -6.35
N VAL A 143 -19.02 -11.84 -7.30
CA VAL A 143 -18.56 -13.07 -7.94
C VAL A 143 -17.18 -13.39 -7.37
N PRO A 144 -17.06 -14.43 -6.55
CA PRO A 144 -15.76 -14.78 -5.96
C PRO A 144 -14.80 -15.26 -7.07
N LEU A 145 -13.56 -14.79 -7.02
CA LEU A 145 -12.49 -15.33 -7.86
C LEU A 145 -12.17 -16.77 -7.41
N SER A 146 -11.81 -17.65 -8.37
CA SER A 146 -11.29 -18.99 -8.06
C SER A 146 -9.97 -18.89 -7.27
N TRP A 147 -9.61 -19.95 -6.58
CA TRP A 147 -8.35 -20.03 -5.84
C TRP A 147 -7.15 -19.92 -6.77
N GLU A 148 -7.26 -20.50 -7.97
CA GLU A 148 -6.22 -20.40 -9.00
C GLU A 148 -5.96 -18.95 -9.43
N ILE A 149 -7.01 -18.16 -9.66
CA ILE A 149 -6.87 -16.73 -10.02
C ILE A 149 -6.28 -15.95 -8.86
N LEU A 150 -6.73 -16.18 -7.62
CA LEU A 150 -6.17 -15.52 -6.44
C LEU A 150 -4.69 -15.85 -6.26
N TYR A 151 -4.31 -17.10 -6.47
CA TYR A 151 -2.90 -17.51 -6.41
C TYR A 151 -2.04 -16.81 -7.47
N LYS A 152 -2.54 -16.71 -8.72
CA LYS A 152 -1.88 -15.93 -9.79
C LYS A 152 -1.76 -14.45 -9.44
N ILE A 153 -2.79 -13.88 -8.81
CA ILE A 153 -2.74 -12.51 -8.30
C ILE A 153 -1.67 -12.37 -7.22
N ALA A 154 -1.61 -13.28 -6.25
CA ALA A 154 -0.59 -13.27 -5.20
C ALA A 154 0.83 -13.28 -5.79
N LEU A 155 1.11 -14.16 -6.74
CA LEU A 155 2.40 -14.22 -7.46
C LEU A 155 2.71 -12.91 -8.19
N GLY A 156 1.73 -12.37 -8.93
CA GLY A 156 1.93 -11.12 -9.66
C GLY A 156 2.20 -9.93 -8.75
N VAL A 157 1.48 -9.81 -7.63
CA VAL A 157 1.76 -8.77 -6.61
C VAL A 157 3.17 -8.94 -6.04
N GLY A 158 3.55 -10.17 -5.67
CA GLY A 158 4.89 -10.46 -5.18
C GLY A 158 5.98 -10.05 -6.16
N ARG A 159 5.83 -10.35 -7.45
CA ARG A 159 6.77 -9.94 -8.52
C ARG A 159 6.82 -8.43 -8.69
N GLY A 160 5.68 -7.75 -8.57
CA GLY A 160 5.63 -6.29 -8.58
C GLY A 160 6.44 -5.68 -7.44
N ILE A 161 6.27 -6.19 -6.21
CA ILE A 161 7.01 -5.71 -5.03
C ILE A 161 8.50 -6.08 -5.11
N GLU A 162 8.83 -7.27 -5.57
CA GLU A 162 10.23 -7.68 -5.79
C GLU A 162 10.94 -6.73 -6.75
N TYR A 163 10.29 -6.38 -7.86
CA TYR A 163 10.83 -5.42 -8.82
C TYR A 163 11.06 -4.04 -8.18
N LEU A 164 10.13 -3.55 -7.34
CA LEU A 164 10.32 -2.30 -6.60
C LEU A 164 11.52 -2.36 -5.66
N HIS A 165 11.78 -3.51 -5.06
CA HIS A 165 12.88 -3.69 -4.10
C HIS A 165 14.25 -3.89 -4.76
N GLN A 166 14.32 -4.52 -5.94
CA GLN A 166 15.59 -4.98 -6.53
C GLN A 166 15.75 -4.67 -8.03
N GLY A 167 14.64 -4.42 -8.75
CA GLY A 167 14.65 -4.24 -10.20
C GLY A 167 14.88 -2.80 -10.65
N CYS A 168 15.01 -1.86 -9.73
CA CYS A 168 15.18 -0.43 -10.00
C CYS A 168 16.57 0.05 -9.59
N ASP A 169 17.07 1.14 -10.23
CA ASP A 169 18.33 1.78 -9.86
C ASP A 169 18.39 2.22 -8.40
N MET A 170 17.23 2.59 -7.85
CA MET A 170 17.02 2.89 -6.44
C MET A 170 15.95 1.96 -5.88
N GLN A 171 16.15 1.50 -4.66
CA GLN A 171 15.15 0.70 -3.95
C GLN A 171 13.90 1.54 -3.65
N ILE A 172 12.73 1.00 -3.97
CA ILE A 172 11.44 1.66 -3.75
C ILE A 172 10.70 0.91 -2.67
N LEU A 173 10.38 1.58 -1.57
CA LEU A 173 9.52 1.08 -0.51
C LEU A 173 8.14 1.70 -0.69
N HIS A 174 7.12 0.85 -0.86
CA HIS A 174 5.75 1.27 -1.16
C HIS A 174 5.00 1.79 0.06
N PHE A 175 5.12 1.13 1.21
CA PHE A 175 4.49 1.43 2.49
C PHE A 175 2.96 1.38 2.55
N ASP A 176 2.27 1.07 1.47
CA ASP A 176 0.80 0.98 1.45
C ASP A 176 0.28 -0.18 0.59
N ILE A 177 0.91 -1.36 0.73
CA ILE A 177 0.43 -2.60 0.09
C ILE A 177 -0.83 -3.07 0.81
N LYS A 178 -1.96 -3.06 0.08
CA LYS A 178 -3.29 -3.48 0.56
C LYS A 178 -4.21 -3.80 -0.61
N PRO A 179 -5.33 -4.51 -0.42
CA PRO A 179 -6.23 -4.91 -1.52
C PRO A 179 -6.75 -3.75 -2.38
N HIS A 180 -7.01 -2.59 -1.78
CA HIS A 180 -7.47 -1.39 -2.49
C HIS A 180 -6.44 -0.84 -3.49
N ASN A 181 -5.15 -1.05 -3.22
CA ASN A 181 -4.03 -0.59 -4.04
C ASN A 181 -3.53 -1.66 -5.03
N ILE A 182 -4.19 -2.81 -5.10
CA ILE A 182 -3.95 -3.83 -6.13
C ILE A 182 -5.05 -3.74 -7.17
N LEU A 183 -4.73 -3.15 -8.31
CA LEU A 183 -5.67 -3.02 -9.43
C LEU A 183 -5.57 -4.23 -10.35
N LEU A 184 -6.67 -4.57 -11.02
CA LEU A 184 -6.78 -5.74 -11.87
C LEU A 184 -7.06 -5.31 -13.32
N ASP A 185 -6.23 -5.74 -14.25
CA ASP A 185 -6.43 -5.49 -15.68
C ASP A 185 -7.56 -6.38 -16.26
N LYS A 186 -7.78 -6.30 -17.57
CA LYS A 186 -8.83 -7.06 -18.25
C LYS A 186 -8.71 -8.58 -18.10
N THR A 187 -7.52 -9.09 -17.80
CA THR A 187 -7.20 -10.52 -17.65
C THR A 187 -7.06 -10.92 -16.18
N PHE A 188 -7.42 -10.04 -15.25
CA PHE A 188 -7.18 -10.16 -13.82
C PHE A 188 -5.69 -10.18 -13.41
N ALA A 189 -4.78 -9.75 -14.29
CA ALA A 189 -3.39 -9.56 -13.90
C ALA A 189 -3.28 -8.37 -12.93
N PRO A 190 -2.60 -8.55 -11.77
CA PRO A 190 -2.52 -7.52 -10.75
C PRO A 190 -1.51 -6.43 -11.13
N LYS A 191 -1.83 -5.20 -10.72
CA LYS A 191 -0.99 -4.02 -10.85
C LYS A 191 -0.92 -3.31 -9.49
N VAL A 192 0.27 -3.26 -8.88
CA VAL A 192 0.51 -2.45 -7.68
C VAL A 192 0.36 -0.98 -8.04
N SER A 193 -0.39 -0.23 -7.24
CA SER A 193 -0.78 1.16 -7.50
C SER A 193 -0.75 2.02 -6.25
N ASP A 194 -0.92 3.33 -6.40
CA ASP A 194 -0.95 4.35 -5.34
C ASP A 194 0.38 4.52 -4.59
N PHE A 195 1.34 5.17 -5.25
CA PHE A 195 2.69 5.41 -4.74
C PHE A 195 2.83 6.70 -3.90
N GLY A 196 1.71 7.28 -3.44
CA GLY A 196 1.72 8.52 -2.66
C GLY A 196 2.53 8.43 -1.37
N LEU A 197 2.59 7.25 -0.73
CA LEU A 197 3.40 7.01 0.47
C LEU A 197 4.78 6.44 0.17
N ALA A 198 5.07 6.08 -1.08
CA ALA A 198 6.32 5.44 -1.46
C ALA A 198 7.55 6.34 -1.24
N LYS A 199 8.69 5.70 -1.04
CA LYS A 199 9.98 6.38 -0.89
C LYS A 199 11.08 5.68 -1.65
N LEU A 200 11.97 6.50 -2.21
CA LEU A 200 13.19 6.08 -2.89
C LEU A 200 14.36 6.03 -1.90
N TYR A 201 15.12 4.95 -1.95
CA TYR A 201 16.32 4.76 -1.13
C TYR A 201 17.49 4.27 -1.97
N SER A 202 18.68 4.66 -1.57
CA SER A 202 19.89 4.05 -2.12
C SER A 202 19.98 2.59 -1.67
N ALA A 203 20.33 1.68 -2.58
CA ALA A 203 20.49 0.25 -2.29
C ALA A 203 21.48 -0.04 -1.15
N ASN A 204 22.37 0.91 -0.83
CA ASN A 204 23.34 0.81 0.27
C ASN A 204 22.77 1.19 1.65
N GLN A 205 21.52 1.68 1.72
CA GLN A 205 20.85 2.04 2.98
C GLN A 205 19.90 0.93 3.41
N SER A 206 20.37 0.07 4.30
CA SER A 206 19.56 -1.05 4.81
C SER A 206 18.49 -0.63 5.82
N ILE A 207 18.62 0.54 6.44
CA ILE A 207 17.68 1.07 7.45
C ILE A 207 17.24 2.48 7.07
N VAL A 208 15.95 2.70 7.17
CA VAL A 208 15.27 3.93 6.76
C VAL A 208 14.88 4.77 7.98
N SER A 209 15.26 6.04 7.99
CA SER A 209 14.76 7.00 8.97
C SER A 209 13.40 7.54 8.51
N LEU A 210 12.34 7.26 9.26
CA LEU A 210 11.01 7.81 9.03
C LEU A 210 10.65 8.82 10.13
N THR A 211 10.15 9.98 9.71
CA THR A 211 9.70 11.04 10.61
C THR A 211 8.31 10.76 11.20
N ALA A 212 7.54 9.85 10.58
CA ALA A 212 6.20 9.45 11.04
C ALA A 212 5.87 8.03 10.57
N ALA A 213 5.02 7.31 11.31
CA ALA A 213 4.43 6.04 10.87
C ALA A 213 3.57 6.27 9.62
N ARG A 214 3.68 5.37 8.63
CA ARG A 214 2.98 5.46 7.34
C ARG A 214 2.33 4.14 7.00
N GLY A 215 1.18 4.20 6.34
CA GLY A 215 0.47 3.04 5.82
C GLY A 215 -0.96 2.94 6.33
N THR A 216 -1.62 1.83 6.03
CA THR A 216 -3.01 1.55 6.39
C THR A 216 -3.07 0.61 7.59
N LEU A 217 -3.93 0.93 8.57
CA LEU A 217 -4.13 0.08 9.75
C LEU A 217 -4.49 -1.35 9.32
N GLY A 218 -3.89 -2.35 9.98
CA GLY A 218 -4.01 -3.76 9.62
C GLY A 218 -2.91 -4.28 8.69
N TYR A 219 -2.26 -3.41 7.90
CA TYR A 219 -1.17 -3.77 6.97
C TYR A 219 0.18 -3.18 7.38
N ILE A 220 0.19 -2.24 8.30
CA ILE A 220 1.41 -1.54 8.73
C ILE A 220 2.27 -2.50 9.53
N ALA A 221 3.55 -2.58 9.14
CA ALA A 221 4.52 -3.41 9.85
C ALA A 221 4.82 -2.89 11.27
N PRO A 222 5.03 -3.79 12.25
CA PRO A 222 5.21 -3.42 13.66
C PRO A 222 6.34 -2.43 13.91
N GLU A 223 7.46 -2.52 13.18
CA GLU A 223 8.61 -1.62 13.32
C GLU A 223 8.31 -0.17 12.92
N LEU A 224 7.21 0.08 12.23
CA LEU A 224 6.75 1.43 11.91
C LEU A 224 6.11 2.14 13.12
N PHE A 225 5.67 1.38 14.12
CA PHE A 225 5.11 1.90 15.37
C PHE A 225 6.06 1.72 16.55
N TYR A 226 6.74 0.57 16.64
CA TYR A 226 7.53 0.16 17.77
C TYR A 226 9.03 0.22 17.44
N LYS A 227 9.71 1.27 17.89
CA LYS A 227 11.14 1.52 17.59
C LYS A 227 12.07 0.40 18.07
N ASN A 228 11.65 -0.40 19.08
CA ASN A 228 12.50 -1.43 19.71
C ASN A 228 12.48 -2.77 18.97
N ILE A 229 11.69 -2.93 17.90
CA ILE A 229 11.55 -4.20 17.19
C ILE A 229 12.60 -4.35 16.07
N GLY A 230 13.05 -3.24 15.51
CA GLY A 230 14.02 -3.23 14.41
C GLY A 230 13.96 -1.96 13.59
N GLY A 231 14.90 -1.81 12.66
CA GLY A 231 14.90 -0.69 11.71
C GLY A 231 13.89 -0.88 10.60
N VAL A 232 13.30 0.22 10.14
CA VAL A 232 12.40 0.22 8.98
C VAL A 232 13.19 -0.05 7.71
N SER A 233 12.72 -0.99 6.90
CA SER A 233 13.36 -1.41 5.65
C SER A 233 12.31 -1.92 4.65
N TYR A 234 12.74 -2.43 3.51
CA TYR A 234 11.88 -3.11 2.54
C TYR A 234 11.07 -4.28 3.14
N LYS A 235 11.47 -4.79 4.30
CA LYS A 235 10.74 -5.82 5.05
C LYS A 235 9.37 -5.35 5.56
N ALA A 236 9.12 -4.02 5.58
CA ALA A 236 7.80 -3.48 5.88
C ALA A 236 6.78 -3.83 4.78
N ASP A 237 7.16 -3.73 3.50
CA ASP A 237 6.30 -4.16 2.39
C ASP A 237 6.09 -5.67 2.37
N VAL A 238 7.09 -6.45 2.81
CA VAL A 238 6.96 -7.91 2.98
C VAL A 238 5.89 -8.24 4.02
N TYR A 239 5.86 -7.52 5.15
CA TYR A 239 4.82 -7.68 6.15
C TYR A 239 3.43 -7.36 5.58
N SER A 240 3.30 -6.23 4.89
CA SER A 240 2.04 -5.83 4.24
C SER A 240 1.58 -6.84 3.19
N PHE A 241 2.52 -7.43 2.43
CA PHE A 241 2.24 -8.53 1.50
C PHE A 241 1.73 -9.78 2.23
N GLY A 242 2.34 -10.15 3.36
CA GLY A 242 1.86 -11.25 4.19
C GLY A 242 0.43 -11.04 4.68
N MET A 243 0.09 -9.81 5.14
CA MET A 243 -1.27 -9.47 5.54
C MET A 243 -2.25 -9.51 4.37
N LEU A 244 -1.83 -9.07 3.17
CA LEU A 244 -2.62 -9.19 1.95
C LEU A 244 -2.94 -10.66 1.62
N LEU A 245 -1.95 -11.56 1.70
CA LEU A 245 -2.17 -13.00 1.50
C LEU A 245 -3.16 -13.57 2.52
N MET A 246 -3.05 -13.17 3.79
CA MET A 246 -4.00 -13.58 4.84
C MET A 246 -5.43 -13.18 4.53
N GLU A 247 -5.67 -11.97 4.04
CA GLU A 247 -7.01 -11.51 3.64
C GLU A 247 -7.52 -12.24 2.41
N MET A 248 -6.68 -12.51 1.43
CA MET A 248 -7.07 -13.29 0.25
C MET A 248 -7.52 -14.70 0.62
N VAL A 249 -6.88 -15.31 1.59
CA VAL A 249 -7.26 -16.64 2.12
C VAL A 249 -8.48 -16.57 3.02
N GLY A 250 -8.58 -15.54 3.87
CA GLY A 250 -9.65 -15.32 4.84
C GLY A 250 -11.01 -14.93 4.24
N LYS A 251 -11.08 -14.61 2.96
CA LYS A 251 -12.22 -13.99 2.24
C LYS A 251 -13.64 -14.53 2.53
N LYS A 252 -13.76 -15.78 2.98
CA LYS A 252 -15.06 -16.40 3.28
C LYS A 252 -15.39 -16.53 4.77
N ARG A 253 -14.42 -16.29 5.66
CA ARG A 253 -14.58 -16.64 7.09
C ARG A 253 -14.78 -15.45 8.02
N TYR A 254 -14.32 -14.26 7.63
CA TYR A 254 -14.59 -13.05 8.42
C TYR A 254 -16.09 -12.79 8.63
N VAL A 255 -16.94 -13.23 7.69
CA VAL A 255 -18.40 -13.07 7.76
C VAL A 255 -19.04 -14.09 8.71
N ASN A 256 -18.43 -15.26 8.90
CA ASN A 256 -18.99 -16.32 9.76
C ASN A 256 -18.46 -16.28 11.20
N ALA A 257 -17.27 -15.75 11.44
CA ALA A 257 -16.67 -15.64 12.78
C ALA A 257 -17.40 -14.63 13.69
N HIS A 258 -18.17 -13.70 13.13
CA HIS A 258 -18.98 -12.76 13.91
C HIS A 258 -20.31 -13.34 14.41
N LYS A 259 -20.62 -14.63 14.15
CA LYS A 259 -21.84 -15.28 14.63
C LYS A 259 -21.66 -16.11 15.91
N ASP A 260 -20.43 -16.44 16.26
CA ASP A 260 -20.15 -17.19 17.47
C ASP A 260 -19.41 -16.30 18.48
N ASP A 261 -20.00 -16.15 19.64
CA ASP A 261 -19.64 -15.37 20.82
C ASP A 261 -18.31 -15.81 21.48
N SER A 262 -17.21 -15.83 20.76
CA SER A 262 -15.91 -16.11 21.35
C SER A 262 -14.82 -15.18 20.81
N SER A 263 -14.47 -14.20 21.64
CA SER A 263 -13.19 -13.49 21.72
C SER A 263 -12.50 -13.21 20.38
N GLU A 264 -12.15 -11.95 20.15
CA GLU A 264 -11.27 -11.41 19.10
C GLU A 264 -10.00 -12.26 18.90
N MET A 265 -10.14 -13.46 18.33
CA MET A 265 -9.00 -14.31 18.01
C MET A 265 -8.28 -13.75 16.80
N TYR A 266 -7.04 -13.32 16.99
CA TYR A 266 -6.18 -12.83 15.91
C TYR A 266 -6.07 -13.88 14.80
N PHE A 267 -6.63 -13.59 13.63
CA PHE A 267 -6.78 -14.55 12.51
C PHE A 267 -5.49 -15.31 12.14
N PRO A 268 -4.29 -14.66 12.08
CA PRO A 268 -3.04 -15.38 11.81
C PRO A 268 -2.69 -16.44 12.86
N SER A 269 -3.00 -16.21 14.13
CA SER A 269 -2.76 -17.22 15.19
C SER A 269 -3.72 -18.40 15.05
N TRP A 270 -4.99 -18.11 14.75
CA TRP A 270 -6.01 -19.12 14.56
C TRP A 270 -5.69 -20.05 13.38
N ILE A 271 -5.32 -19.49 12.22
CA ILE A 271 -5.01 -20.30 11.03
C ILE A 271 -3.72 -21.09 11.21
N TYR A 272 -2.74 -20.54 11.96
CA TYR A 272 -1.53 -21.24 12.35
C TYR A 272 -1.86 -22.52 13.12
N ASP A 273 -2.70 -22.43 14.15
CA ASP A 273 -3.07 -23.56 15.00
C ASP A 273 -3.79 -24.65 14.20
N ARG A 274 -4.67 -24.29 13.26
CA ARG A 274 -5.34 -25.25 12.40
C ARG A 274 -4.39 -26.01 11.48
N ILE A 275 -3.52 -25.28 10.78
CA ILE A 275 -2.56 -25.91 9.87
C ILE A 275 -1.58 -26.83 10.65
N ASN A 276 -1.15 -26.38 11.84
CA ASN A 276 -0.23 -27.15 12.67
C ASN A 276 -0.86 -28.43 13.22
N LYS A 277 -2.18 -28.46 13.41
CA LYS A 277 -2.94 -29.66 13.79
C LYS A 277 -3.28 -30.57 12.61
N GLY A 278 -2.94 -30.19 11.38
CA GLY A 278 -3.31 -30.92 10.16
C GLY A 278 -4.80 -30.81 9.83
N GLU A 279 -5.51 -29.85 10.42
CA GLU A 279 -6.92 -29.62 10.14
C GLU A 279 -7.08 -28.98 8.76
N ASP A 280 -8.00 -29.51 7.95
CA ASP A 280 -8.34 -28.94 6.64
C ASP A 280 -8.95 -27.54 6.81
N MET A 281 -8.52 -26.63 5.94
CA MET A 281 -9.25 -25.39 5.75
C MET A 281 -10.53 -25.74 5.00
N GLU A 282 -11.70 -25.47 5.62
CA GLU A 282 -13.02 -25.71 5.01
C GLU A 282 -13.15 -24.90 3.70
N MET A 283 -12.63 -25.44 2.61
CA MET A 283 -12.59 -24.80 1.30
C MET A 283 -13.76 -25.23 0.39
N GLY A 284 -14.68 -26.03 0.93
CA GLY A 284 -15.79 -26.61 0.15
C GLY A 284 -15.27 -27.52 -0.96
N ASP A 285 -15.81 -27.35 -2.18
CA ASP A 285 -15.50 -28.20 -3.35
C ASP A 285 -14.15 -27.86 -4.03
N ALA A 286 -13.18 -27.27 -3.31
CA ALA A 286 -11.86 -26.94 -3.86
C ALA A 286 -11.07 -28.22 -4.20
N THR A 287 -10.42 -28.21 -5.35
CA THR A 287 -9.53 -29.28 -5.79
C THR A 287 -8.30 -29.40 -4.88
N GLU A 288 -7.64 -30.57 -4.90
CA GLU A 288 -6.39 -30.76 -4.10
C GLU A 288 -5.30 -29.78 -4.50
N ASP A 289 -5.22 -29.41 -5.78
CA ASP A 289 -4.23 -28.41 -6.24
C ASP A 289 -4.58 -27.01 -5.72
N GLU A 290 -5.85 -26.64 -5.66
CA GLU A 290 -6.28 -25.38 -5.05
C GLU A 290 -6.01 -25.36 -3.54
N LYS A 291 -6.23 -26.47 -2.83
CA LYS A 291 -5.89 -26.60 -1.40
C LYS A 291 -4.40 -26.42 -1.17
N LYS A 292 -3.55 -27.04 -2.03
CA LYS A 292 -2.09 -26.84 -1.98
C LYS A 292 -1.69 -25.39 -2.20
N CYS A 293 -2.28 -24.71 -3.19
CA CYS A 293 -2.03 -23.28 -3.45
C CYS A 293 -2.38 -22.41 -2.23
N VAL A 294 -3.55 -22.62 -1.64
CA VAL A 294 -3.98 -21.86 -0.45
C VAL A 294 -3.08 -22.16 0.75
N ARG A 295 -2.69 -23.41 0.98
CA ARG A 295 -1.77 -23.78 2.05
C ARG A 295 -0.40 -23.12 1.90
N LYS A 296 0.13 -23.05 0.67
CA LYS A 296 1.36 -22.27 0.38
C LYS A 296 1.18 -20.79 0.72
N MET A 297 0.08 -20.17 0.26
CA MET A 297 -0.20 -18.77 0.57
C MET A 297 -0.21 -18.50 2.08
N VAL A 298 -0.81 -19.40 2.88
CA VAL A 298 -0.85 -19.24 4.33
C VAL A 298 0.53 -19.38 4.95
N ILE A 299 1.30 -20.44 4.61
CA ILE A 299 2.64 -20.64 5.17
C ILE A 299 3.54 -19.45 4.84
N VAL A 300 3.53 -18.98 3.59
CA VAL A 300 4.32 -17.82 3.16
C VAL A 300 3.84 -16.53 3.86
N ALA A 301 2.55 -16.35 4.00
CA ALA A 301 2.00 -15.21 4.74
C ALA A 301 2.48 -15.20 6.20
N LEU A 302 2.43 -16.37 6.88
CA LEU A 302 2.92 -16.52 8.26
C LEU A 302 4.42 -16.19 8.39
N TRP A 303 5.25 -16.54 7.41
CA TRP A 303 6.66 -16.12 7.36
C TRP A 303 6.80 -14.61 7.16
N CYS A 304 5.99 -14.03 6.28
CA CYS A 304 6.05 -12.60 5.96
C CYS A 304 5.63 -11.70 7.13
N ILE A 305 4.69 -12.16 7.98
CA ILE A 305 4.17 -11.38 9.11
C ILE A 305 4.91 -11.59 10.44
N GLN A 306 6.11 -12.18 10.40
CA GLN A 306 6.93 -12.29 11.62
C GLN A 306 7.18 -10.90 12.24
N MET A 307 7.19 -10.83 13.57
CA MET A 307 7.28 -9.59 14.32
C MET A 307 8.56 -8.81 13.98
N LYS A 308 9.72 -9.48 14.04
CA LYS A 308 11.01 -8.86 13.71
C LYS A 308 11.22 -8.83 12.19
N PRO A 309 11.63 -7.68 11.61
CA PRO A 309 11.93 -7.61 10.18
C PRO A 309 12.98 -8.62 9.70
N THR A 310 13.97 -8.94 10.54
CA THR A 310 15.03 -9.91 10.25
C THR A 310 14.52 -11.32 10.02
N ASP A 311 13.41 -11.68 10.66
CA ASP A 311 12.86 -13.03 10.61
C ASP A 311 11.95 -13.22 9.38
N ARG A 312 11.59 -12.14 8.70
CA ARG A 312 10.82 -12.17 7.45
C ARG A 312 11.71 -12.50 6.26
N PRO A 313 11.23 -13.25 5.26
CA PRO A 313 11.96 -13.49 4.01
C PRO A 313 12.17 -12.18 3.23
N SER A 314 13.02 -12.19 2.20
CA SER A 314 12.95 -11.20 1.11
C SER A 314 11.76 -11.51 0.20
N MET A 315 11.35 -10.56 -0.67
CA MET A 315 10.28 -10.83 -1.65
C MET A 315 10.68 -11.95 -2.62
N SER A 316 11.94 -11.99 -3.09
CA SER A 316 12.45 -13.10 -3.91
C SER A 316 12.28 -14.44 -3.21
N LYS A 317 12.64 -14.51 -1.91
CA LYS A 317 12.46 -15.75 -1.15
C LYS A 317 11.00 -16.11 -0.92
N ALA A 318 10.13 -15.15 -0.69
CA ALA A 318 8.69 -15.38 -0.57
C ALA A 318 8.10 -15.90 -1.89
N LEU A 319 8.56 -15.42 -3.05
CA LEU A 319 8.19 -15.93 -4.37
C LEU A 319 8.70 -17.35 -4.61
N GLU A 320 9.96 -17.64 -4.30
CA GLU A 320 10.49 -19.01 -4.37
C GLU A 320 9.65 -19.98 -3.53
N MET A 321 9.25 -19.56 -2.32
CA MET A 321 8.40 -20.37 -1.45
C MET A 321 6.99 -20.58 -2.05
N LEU A 322 6.39 -19.55 -2.66
CA LEU A 322 5.10 -19.69 -3.33
C LEU A 322 5.21 -20.63 -4.56
N GLU A 323 6.23 -20.47 -5.39
CA GLU A 323 6.41 -21.21 -6.64
C GLU A 323 6.96 -22.63 -6.42
N GLY A 324 7.69 -22.85 -5.33
CA GLY A 324 8.32 -24.12 -4.99
C GLY A 324 7.36 -25.23 -4.56
N ASP A 325 7.92 -26.37 -4.20
CA ASP A 325 7.14 -27.50 -3.69
C ASP A 325 6.68 -27.26 -2.26
N ILE A 326 5.42 -27.58 -1.98
CA ILE A 326 4.81 -27.43 -0.66
C ILE A 326 5.46 -28.30 0.40
N GLU A 327 5.95 -29.49 0.01
CA GLU A 327 6.60 -30.44 0.92
C GLU A 327 7.94 -29.92 1.47
N LEU A 328 8.54 -28.95 0.80
CA LEU A 328 9.77 -28.29 1.23
C LEU A 328 9.50 -27.08 2.16
N LEU A 329 8.25 -26.65 2.29
CA LEU A 329 7.89 -25.52 3.11
C LEU A 329 7.79 -25.90 4.59
N LYS A 330 8.60 -25.24 5.41
CA LYS A 330 8.53 -25.37 6.87
C LYS A 330 7.60 -24.32 7.45
N MET A 331 6.83 -24.70 8.48
CA MET A 331 6.05 -23.76 9.27
C MET A 331 6.97 -22.79 10.00
N PRO A 332 6.66 -21.48 9.99
CA PRO A 332 7.38 -20.49 10.80
C PRO A 332 7.01 -20.61 12.29
N PRO A 333 7.67 -19.86 13.18
CA PRO A 333 7.19 -19.66 14.54
C PRO A 333 5.78 -19.04 14.54
N LYS A 334 4.98 -19.37 15.57
CA LYS A 334 3.61 -18.81 15.69
C LYS A 334 3.67 -17.29 15.83
N PRO A 335 2.94 -16.53 14.99
CA PRO A 335 2.89 -15.08 15.13
C PRO A 335 2.13 -14.70 16.41
N THR A 336 2.75 -13.91 17.27
CA THR A 336 2.17 -13.41 18.53
C THR A 336 1.91 -11.92 18.46
N LEU A 337 0.81 -11.47 19.07
CA LEU A 337 0.57 -10.03 19.26
C LEU A 337 1.52 -9.49 20.34
N TYR A 338 2.11 -8.32 20.09
CA TYR A 338 3.10 -7.68 20.98
C TYR A 338 2.61 -7.42 22.41
N SER A 339 1.30 -7.36 22.65
CA SER A 339 0.72 -7.05 23.94
C SER A 339 0.90 -8.12 25.02
N GLN A 340 1.35 -9.33 24.68
CA GLN A 340 1.48 -10.43 25.66
C GLN A 340 2.88 -10.57 26.27
N ASN A 341 3.92 -9.93 25.73
CA ASN A 341 5.32 -10.16 26.16
C ASN A 341 5.99 -8.98 26.88
N MET A 342 5.29 -7.87 27.16
CA MET A 342 5.91 -6.73 27.87
C MET A 342 5.79 -6.73 29.39
N SER A 343 5.38 -7.82 30.02
CA SER A 343 5.14 -7.86 31.48
C SER A 343 6.27 -8.49 32.33
N ILE A 344 7.39 -8.90 31.76
CA ILE A 344 8.49 -9.48 32.56
C ILE A 344 9.83 -9.04 31.95
N GLU A 345 10.38 -7.92 32.37
CA GLU A 345 11.79 -7.57 32.51
C GLU A 345 11.99 -6.04 32.48
N ASP A 346 11.61 -5.37 33.55
CA ASP A 346 12.27 -4.12 33.95
C ASP A 346 12.02 -3.83 35.43
N HIS A 347 12.70 -4.57 36.30
CA HIS A 347 13.01 -4.16 37.66
C HIS A 347 14.53 -4.12 37.84
N GLY A 348 15.13 -3.04 37.38
CA GLY A 348 16.52 -2.69 37.61
C GLY A 348 16.65 -1.19 37.83
N ASN A 349 16.72 -0.79 39.09
CA ASN A 349 16.96 0.55 39.66
C ASN A 349 17.72 1.54 38.77
N ASN A 350 17.11 2.69 38.49
CA ASN A 350 17.85 3.94 38.34
C ASN A 350 17.05 5.13 38.87
N PRO A 351 17.50 5.79 39.96
CA PRO A 351 16.85 6.96 40.52
C PRO A 351 17.45 8.24 39.92
N ASN A 352 17.02 8.68 38.75
CA ASN A 352 17.19 10.08 38.35
C ASN A 352 16.17 10.39 37.24
N GLY A 353 15.11 11.08 37.68
CA GLY A 353 14.03 11.54 36.80
C GLY A 353 14.49 12.63 35.84
N ILE A 354 14.21 12.39 34.57
CA ILE A 354 14.11 13.43 33.53
C ILE A 354 12.68 13.35 32.97
N PRO A 355 11.92 14.47 32.90
CA PRO A 355 10.52 14.42 32.52
C PRO A 355 10.38 14.02 31.03
N ALA A 356 9.45 13.10 30.77
CA ALA A 356 9.08 12.67 29.46
C ALA A 356 8.56 13.86 28.62
N SER A 357 9.36 14.31 27.69
CA SER A 357 8.98 15.21 26.62
C SER A 357 8.02 14.47 25.69
N SER A 358 6.78 14.95 25.61
CA SER A 358 5.73 14.46 24.74
C SER A 358 6.15 14.56 23.26
N CYS A 359 6.59 13.46 22.67
CA CYS A 359 6.73 13.36 21.23
C CYS A 359 5.33 13.21 20.61
N ASN A 360 4.73 14.31 20.18
CA ASN A 360 3.64 14.31 19.21
C ASN A 360 4.17 13.83 17.87
N ALA A 361 4.28 12.51 17.70
CA ALA A 361 4.50 11.90 16.40
C ALA A 361 3.20 12.02 15.59
N MET A 362 3.23 12.82 14.53
CA MET A 362 2.11 12.93 13.59
C MET A 362 1.93 11.59 12.88
N ILE A 363 0.91 10.82 13.30
CA ILE A 363 0.57 9.55 12.66
C ILE A 363 -0.31 9.85 11.46
N THR A 364 0.20 9.66 10.26
CA THR A 364 -0.60 9.74 9.04
C THR A 364 -1.23 8.37 8.79
N ILE A 365 -2.40 8.12 9.37
CA ILE A 365 -3.18 6.92 9.15
C ILE A 365 -4.23 7.22 8.09
N SER A 366 -4.26 6.45 7.00
CA SER A 366 -5.42 6.45 6.10
C SER A 366 -6.54 5.67 6.79
N LEU A 367 -7.61 6.36 7.18
CA LEU A 367 -8.80 5.75 7.81
C LEU A 367 -9.75 5.09 6.80
N ASP A 368 -9.41 5.11 5.51
CA ASP A 368 -10.25 4.54 4.43
C ASP A 368 -10.04 3.02 4.27
N GLY A 369 -10.11 2.28 5.34
CA GLY A 369 -9.95 0.83 5.41
C GLY A 369 -11.22 0.06 5.72
N ARG A 370 -12.43 0.60 5.38
CA ARG A 370 -13.69 -0.17 5.38
C ARG A 370 -14.68 0.39 4.38
#